data_a8e6484a9c6b24c891a8d927b9ccc941
#
_entry.id   a8e6484a9c6b24c891a8d927b9ccc941
#
_cell.length_a   1.000
_cell.length_b   1.000
_cell.length_c   1.000
_cell.angle_alpha   90.00
_cell.angle_beta   90.00
_cell.angle_gamma   90.00
#
_symmetry.space_group_name_H-M   'P 1'
#
loop_
_entity.id
_entity.type
_entity.pdbx_description
1 polymer ?
#
loop_
_entity_poly.entity_id
_entity_poly.type
_entity_poly.pdbx_seq_one_letter_code
_entity_poly.pdbx_strand_id
1 'polypeptide(L)'
;MSIITISRGSYSRGKELAEKLALKLGYECISRDILLEASDEFNIPEIKLIRALHDATSVLERFSHGKERYISYIYASILQHVRKDNVIYHGLAGHFFVSAIPHVLKVRVTADMDARVNEEMRRENISAEKALYILQKDDEERRKWGLQIYGTDTTHHIDLQFFLANIYR
;
A
#
# COMPACT_ATOMS: atom_id res chain seq x y z
N MET A 1 -20.30 -4.61 -10.28
CA MET A 1 -18.86 -4.46 -10.57
C MET A 1 -18.32 -3.43 -9.60
N SER A 2 -17.53 -3.88 -8.65
CA SER A 2 -16.99 -2.94 -7.65
C SER A 2 -15.62 -3.40 -7.20
N ILE A 3 -14.63 -2.59 -7.53
CA ILE A 3 -13.25 -2.78 -7.12
C ILE A 3 -12.88 -1.59 -6.26
N ILE A 4 -12.29 -1.84 -5.10
CA ILE A 4 -11.89 -0.80 -4.17
C ILE A 4 -10.41 -0.98 -3.85
N THR A 5 -9.62 0.09 -3.96
CA THR A 5 -8.25 0.09 -3.43
C THR A 5 -8.17 1.00 -2.22
N ILE A 6 -7.52 0.52 -1.17
CA ILE A 6 -7.32 1.26 0.07
C ILE A 6 -5.83 1.46 0.31
N SER A 7 -5.35 2.68 0.05
CA SER A 7 -4.01 3.11 0.44
C SER A 7 -4.04 3.67 1.86
N ARG A 8 -2.94 3.54 2.59
CA ARG A 8 -2.89 3.92 4.00
C ARG A 8 -1.49 4.33 4.45
N GLY A 9 -1.43 5.23 5.42
CA GLY A 9 -0.24 5.45 6.22
C GLY A 9 -0.02 4.32 7.25
N SER A 10 1.17 4.24 7.82
CA SER A 10 1.43 3.35 8.96
C SER A 10 0.48 3.69 10.11
N TYR A 11 -0.07 2.67 10.76
CA TYR A 11 -0.98 2.77 11.91
C TYR A 11 -2.27 3.58 11.67
N SER A 12 -2.71 3.75 10.44
CA SER A 12 -4.01 4.38 10.12
C SER A 12 -5.19 3.40 10.17
N ARG A 13 -5.01 2.19 10.68
CA ARG A 13 -6.01 1.09 10.74
C ARG A 13 -6.68 0.73 9.39
N GLY A 14 -6.06 1.14 8.29
CA GLY A 14 -6.61 0.88 6.96
C GLY A 14 -6.74 -0.60 6.62
N LYS A 15 -5.90 -1.48 7.21
CA LYS A 15 -6.05 -2.94 7.08
C LYS A 15 -7.36 -3.42 7.70
N GLU A 16 -7.61 -3.06 8.96
CA GLU A 16 -8.83 -3.43 9.68
C GLU A 16 -10.09 -2.92 8.97
N LEU A 17 -10.03 -1.69 8.45
CA LEU A 17 -11.12 -1.13 7.65
C LEU A 17 -11.37 -1.95 6.38
N ALA A 18 -10.32 -2.32 5.65
CA ALA A 18 -10.42 -3.11 4.43
C ALA A 18 -11.05 -4.48 4.69
N GLU A 19 -10.58 -5.20 5.71
CA GLU A 19 -11.08 -6.51 6.09
C GLU A 19 -12.56 -6.47 6.53
N LYS A 20 -12.94 -5.49 7.36
CA LYS A 20 -14.34 -5.30 7.77
C LYS A 20 -15.24 -4.93 6.60
N LEU A 21 -14.76 -4.08 5.70
CA LEU A 21 -15.52 -3.68 4.52
C LEU A 21 -15.72 -4.86 3.57
N ALA A 22 -14.67 -5.66 3.35
CA ALA A 22 -14.73 -6.85 2.52
C ALA A 22 -15.77 -7.86 3.06
N LEU A 23 -15.72 -8.12 4.37
CA LEU A 23 -16.69 -8.99 5.02
C LEU A 23 -18.13 -8.47 4.85
N LYS A 24 -18.32 -7.15 5.02
CA LYS A 24 -19.65 -6.52 4.91
C LYS A 24 -20.22 -6.57 3.50
N LEU A 25 -19.36 -6.44 2.48
CA LEU A 25 -19.75 -6.44 1.07
C LEU A 25 -19.75 -7.84 0.45
N GLY A 26 -19.19 -8.84 1.11
CA GLY A 26 -18.96 -10.16 0.53
C GLY A 26 -17.90 -10.16 -0.56
N TYR A 27 -16.88 -9.30 -0.42
CA TYR A 27 -15.80 -9.13 -1.39
C TYR A 27 -14.54 -9.89 -0.95
N GLU A 28 -13.74 -10.30 -1.93
CA GLU A 28 -12.39 -10.78 -1.67
C GLU A 28 -11.51 -9.65 -1.11
N CYS A 29 -10.71 -9.94 -0.09
CA CYS A 29 -9.79 -8.99 0.50
C CYS A 29 -8.35 -9.43 0.23
N ILE A 30 -7.65 -8.67 -0.60
CA ILE A 30 -6.27 -8.98 -1.01
C ILE A 30 -5.31 -7.93 -0.45
N SER A 31 -4.14 -8.38 -0.07
CA SER A 31 -3.08 -7.51 0.44
C SER A 31 -1.69 -8.02 0.03
N ARG A 32 -0.87 -8.31 1.01
CA ARG A 32 0.49 -8.80 0.80
C ARG A 32 0.54 -10.19 0.17
N ASP A 33 -0.52 -10.97 0.29
CA ASP A 33 -0.61 -12.32 -0.29
C ASP A 33 -0.36 -12.32 -1.80
N ILE A 34 -0.68 -11.21 -2.46
CA ILE A 34 -0.37 -10.99 -3.88
C ILE A 34 1.13 -11.12 -4.20
N LEU A 35 2.02 -10.87 -3.23
CA LEU A 35 3.45 -11.03 -3.42
C LEU A 35 3.86 -12.49 -3.42
N LEU A 36 3.18 -13.32 -2.63
CA LEU A 36 3.38 -14.77 -2.62
C LEU A 36 2.89 -15.38 -3.94
N GLU A 37 1.70 -14.98 -4.39
CA GLU A 37 1.16 -15.41 -5.68
C GLU A 37 2.09 -15.04 -6.84
N ALA A 38 2.57 -13.78 -6.88
CA ALA A 38 3.53 -13.35 -7.89
C ALA A 38 4.87 -14.09 -7.78
N SER A 39 5.32 -14.40 -6.56
CA SER A 39 6.52 -15.18 -6.31
C SER A 39 6.43 -16.58 -6.93
N ASP A 40 5.32 -17.25 -6.71
CA ASP A 40 5.07 -18.61 -7.20
C ASP A 40 4.85 -18.61 -8.72
N GLU A 41 4.00 -17.73 -9.24
CA GLU A 41 3.65 -17.66 -10.65
C GLU A 41 4.87 -17.35 -11.55
N PHE A 42 5.70 -16.40 -11.14
CA PHE A 42 6.84 -15.94 -11.93
C PHE A 42 8.18 -16.55 -11.50
N ASN A 43 8.16 -17.49 -10.54
CA ASN A 43 9.35 -18.15 -9.99
C ASN A 43 10.44 -17.15 -9.56
N ILE A 44 10.03 -16.15 -8.75
CA ILE A 44 10.88 -15.08 -8.25
C ILE A 44 10.83 -15.04 -6.73
N PRO A 45 11.97 -15.01 -6.02
CA PRO A 45 11.95 -14.89 -4.57
C PRO A 45 11.14 -13.69 -4.09
N GLU A 46 10.18 -13.91 -3.16
CA GLU A 46 9.29 -12.87 -2.59
C GLU A 46 10.07 -11.64 -2.11
N ILE A 47 11.27 -11.86 -1.54
CA ILE A 47 12.12 -10.76 -1.06
C ILE A 47 12.49 -9.74 -2.15
N LYS A 48 12.60 -10.17 -3.42
CA LYS A 48 12.87 -9.26 -4.54
C LYS A 48 11.64 -8.41 -4.86
N LEU A 49 10.46 -8.98 -4.76
CA LEU A 49 9.18 -8.28 -4.95
C LEU A 49 8.95 -7.27 -3.80
N ILE A 50 9.22 -7.68 -2.56
CA ILE A 50 9.14 -6.80 -1.39
C ILE A 50 10.08 -5.60 -1.57
N ARG A 51 11.33 -5.83 -1.94
CA ARG A 51 12.30 -4.75 -2.16
C ARG A 51 11.87 -3.81 -3.28
N ALA A 52 11.33 -4.33 -4.38
CA ALA A 52 10.82 -3.49 -5.47
C ALA A 52 9.72 -2.52 -5.02
N LEU A 53 8.90 -2.91 -4.03
CA LEU A 53 7.84 -2.07 -3.46
C LEU A 53 8.33 -1.11 -2.36
N HIS A 54 9.39 -1.45 -1.63
CA HIS A 54 9.80 -0.68 -0.45
C HIS A 54 11.04 0.18 -0.67
N ASP A 55 11.97 -0.26 -1.52
CA ASP A 55 13.22 0.44 -1.71
C ASP A 55 13.10 1.56 -2.76
N ALA A 56 12.94 2.79 -2.29
CA ALA A 56 12.97 3.97 -3.16
C ALA A 56 14.36 4.19 -3.77
N THR A 57 15.43 3.76 -3.10
CA THR A 57 16.80 4.06 -3.51
C THR A 57 17.80 2.98 -3.10
N SER A 58 18.13 2.05 -3.96
CA SER A 58 19.51 1.63 -4.02
C SER A 58 20.18 2.29 -5.23
N VAL A 59 21.19 3.09 -4.96
CA VAL A 59 21.98 3.82 -5.99
C VAL A 59 22.62 2.84 -7.00
N LEU A 60 22.81 1.59 -6.61
CA LEU A 60 23.35 0.53 -7.47
C LEU A 60 22.32 -0.02 -8.48
N GLU A 61 21.01 0.11 -8.23
CA GLU A 61 19.97 -0.42 -9.11
C GLU A 61 19.48 0.57 -10.18
N ARG A 62 20.07 1.78 -10.27
CA ARG A 62 19.82 2.72 -11.38
C ARG A 62 20.12 2.13 -12.77
N PHE A 63 20.81 1.03 -12.81
CA PHE A 63 21.22 0.34 -14.06
C PHE A 63 20.55 -1.02 -14.25
N SER A 64 19.69 -1.47 -13.34
CA SER A 64 19.01 -2.75 -13.51
C SER A 64 17.53 -2.54 -13.84
N HIS A 65 17.16 -2.94 -15.04
CA HIS A 65 15.76 -3.10 -15.49
C HIS A 65 14.94 -4.08 -14.62
N GLY A 66 15.52 -4.54 -13.49
CA GLY A 66 14.93 -5.53 -12.62
C GLY A 66 13.75 -5.02 -11.78
N LYS A 67 13.81 -3.77 -11.30
CA LYS A 67 12.76 -3.23 -10.42
C LYS A 67 11.42 -3.07 -11.15
N GLU A 68 11.44 -2.47 -12.33
CA GLU A 68 10.25 -2.30 -13.17
C GLU A 68 9.63 -3.64 -13.55
N ARG A 69 10.48 -4.63 -13.84
CA ARG A 69 10.05 -5.98 -14.12
C ARG A 69 9.35 -6.62 -12.92
N TYR A 70 9.89 -6.48 -11.71
CA TYR A 70 9.25 -7.02 -10.50
C TYR A 70 7.92 -6.31 -10.18
N ILE A 71 7.86 -5.00 -10.40
CA ILE A 71 6.61 -4.24 -10.28
C ILE A 71 5.57 -4.74 -11.30
N SER A 72 5.98 -5.06 -12.52
CA SER A 72 5.09 -5.61 -13.56
C SER A 72 4.51 -6.97 -13.17
N TYR A 73 5.27 -7.83 -12.48
CA TYR A 73 4.77 -9.10 -11.98
C TYR A 73 3.72 -8.93 -10.88
N ILE A 74 3.99 -8.03 -9.92
CA ILE A 74 3.01 -7.68 -8.88
C ILE A 74 1.74 -7.12 -9.51
N TYR A 75 1.90 -6.24 -10.51
CA TYR A 75 0.78 -5.68 -11.26
C TYR A 75 -0.04 -6.75 -11.97
N ALA A 76 0.61 -7.72 -12.63
CA ALA A 76 -0.07 -8.83 -13.30
C ALA A 76 -0.93 -9.64 -12.33
N SER A 77 -0.39 -10.00 -11.15
CA SER A 77 -1.14 -10.71 -10.11
C SER A 77 -2.32 -9.89 -9.58
N ILE A 78 -2.14 -8.59 -9.34
CA ILE A 78 -3.26 -7.70 -8.94
C ILE A 78 -4.35 -7.69 -10.01
N LEU A 79 -4.00 -7.59 -11.30
CA LEU A 79 -4.97 -7.55 -12.37
C LEU A 79 -5.77 -8.86 -12.51
N GLN A 80 -5.20 -10.01 -12.17
CA GLN A 80 -5.95 -11.27 -12.15
C GLN A 80 -7.12 -11.24 -11.18
N HIS A 81 -6.93 -10.66 -9.99
CA HIS A 81 -8.00 -10.46 -9.00
C HIS A 81 -8.98 -9.38 -9.44
N VAL A 82 -8.47 -8.25 -9.92
CA VAL A 82 -9.30 -7.12 -10.42
C VAL A 82 -10.26 -7.57 -11.53
N ARG A 83 -9.85 -8.50 -12.40
CA ARG A 83 -10.72 -9.05 -13.46
C ARG A 83 -11.90 -9.86 -12.94
N LYS A 84 -11.83 -10.40 -11.71
CA LYS A 84 -12.91 -11.16 -11.10
C LYS A 84 -14.00 -10.28 -10.49
N ASP A 85 -13.78 -8.98 -10.37
CA ASP A 85 -14.60 -8.02 -9.63
C ASP A 85 -14.78 -8.35 -8.13
N ASN A 86 -15.52 -7.51 -7.42
CA ASN A 86 -15.84 -7.70 -6.00
C ASN A 86 -14.60 -7.92 -5.14
N VAL A 87 -13.59 -7.09 -5.35
CA VAL A 87 -12.31 -7.18 -4.65
C VAL A 87 -11.96 -5.88 -3.94
N ILE A 88 -11.40 -6.00 -2.75
CA ILE A 88 -10.76 -4.92 -2.03
C ILE A 88 -9.26 -5.22 -1.95
N TYR A 89 -8.45 -4.41 -2.59
CA TYR A 89 -7.01 -4.44 -2.44
C TYR A 89 -6.59 -3.39 -1.41
N HIS A 90 -5.87 -3.80 -0.36
CA HIS A 90 -5.27 -2.86 0.57
C HIS A 90 -3.77 -3.08 0.67
N GLY A 91 -3.01 -2.02 0.50
CA GLY A 91 -1.56 -2.11 0.55
C GLY A 91 -0.86 -0.93 -0.07
N LEU A 92 0.43 -1.08 -0.27
CA LEU A 92 1.24 -0.08 -0.94
C LEU A 92 0.88 -0.03 -2.43
N ALA A 93 0.78 1.18 -2.95
CA ALA A 93 0.67 1.45 -4.38
C ALA A 93 -0.59 0.96 -5.12
N GLY A 94 -1.59 0.38 -4.45
CA GLY A 94 -2.78 -0.14 -5.12
C GLY A 94 -3.46 0.86 -6.05
N HIS A 95 -3.59 2.11 -5.61
CA HIS A 95 -4.20 3.17 -6.41
C HIS A 95 -3.38 3.53 -7.68
N PHE A 96 -2.08 3.32 -7.68
CA PHE A 96 -1.25 3.49 -8.87
C PHE A 96 -1.46 2.35 -9.86
N PHE A 97 -1.45 1.11 -9.38
CA PHE A 97 -1.63 -0.07 -10.23
C PHE A 97 -2.93 -0.04 -11.01
N VAL A 98 -3.99 0.53 -10.44
CA VAL A 98 -5.30 0.59 -11.08
C VAL A 98 -5.70 2.00 -11.52
N SER A 99 -4.75 2.93 -11.63
CA SER A 99 -5.01 4.33 -11.98
C SER A 99 -5.72 4.50 -13.31
N ALA A 100 -5.41 3.66 -14.29
CA ALA A 100 -6.01 3.66 -15.63
C ALA A 100 -7.39 2.97 -15.69
N ILE A 101 -7.87 2.36 -14.61
CA ILE A 101 -9.14 1.64 -14.57
C ILE A 101 -10.23 2.55 -13.98
N PRO A 102 -11.17 3.09 -14.78
CA PRO A 102 -12.06 4.17 -14.34
C PRO A 102 -13.12 3.73 -13.33
N HIS A 103 -13.48 2.44 -13.27
CA HIS A 103 -14.50 1.91 -12.37
C HIS A 103 -13.96 1.38 -11.04
N VAL A 104 -12.73 1.70 -10.69
CA VAL A 104 -12.11 1.38 -9.41
C VAL A 104 -12.22 2.57 -8.47
N LEU A 105 -12.80 2.37 -7.29
CA LEU A 105 -12.80 3.36 -6.22
C LEU A 105 -11.45 3.35 -5.50
N LYS A 106 -10.75 4.47 -5.55
CA LYS A 106 -9.43 4.66 -4.94
C LYS A 106 -9.57 5.45 -3.64
N VAL A 107 -9.36 4.78 -2.53
CA VAL A 107 -9.54 5.32 -1.18
C VAL A 107 -8.19 5.49 -0.49
N ARG A 108 -8.01 6.60 0.21
CA ARG A 108 -6.89 6.82 1.10
C ARG A 108 -7.38 6.95 2.55
N VAL A 109 -6.79 6.18 3.44
CA VAL A 109 -7.04 6.25 4.88
C VAL A 109 -5.85 6.90 5.58
N THR A 110 -6.10 7.99 6.28
CA THR A 110 -5.12 8.71 7.09
C THR A 110 -5.57 8.77 8.54
N ALA A 111 -4.64 9.02 9.46
CA ALA A 111 -4.91 9.25 10.87
C ALA A 111 -3.99 10.36 11.39
N ASP A 112 -4.38 10.96 12.53
CA ASP A 112 -3.57 11.96 13.21
C ASP A 112 -2.17 11.41 13.53
N MET A 113 -1.16 12.26 13.38
CA MET A 113 0.23 11.87 13.69
C MET A 113 0.36 11.46 15.15
N ASP A 114 -0.27 12.17 16.08
CA ASP A 114 -0.22 11.84 17.51
C ASP A 114 -0.81 10.46 17.80
N ALA A 115 -1.92 10.11 17.17
CA ALA A 115 -2.53 8.79 17.30
C ALA A 115 -1.61 7.69 16.75
N ARG A 116 -0.97 7.94 15.61
CA ARG A 116 0.00 7.03 14.98
C ARG A 116 1.25 6.84 15.85
N VAL A 117 1.77 7.94 16.41
CA VAL A 117 2.93 7.92 17.33
C VAL A 117 2.62 7.10 18.58
N ASN A 118 1.47 7.30 19.18
CA ASN A 118 1.06 6.54 20.36
C ASN A 118 0.97 5.04 20.08
N GLU A 119 0.47 4.65 18.92
CA GLU A 119 0.39 3.23 18.54
C GLU A 119 1.78 2.64 18.27
N GLU A 120 2.67 3.37 17.60
CA GLU A 120 4.06 2.96 17.37
C GLU A 120 4.81 2.76 18.68
N MET A 121 4.70 3.74 19.59
CA MET A 121 5.28 3.64 20.94
C MET A 121 4.82 2.37 21.67
N ARG A 122 3.52 2.10 21.63
CA ARG A 122 2.91 0.96 22.30
C ARG A 122 3.40 -0.38 21.74
N ARG A 123 3.56 -0.49 20.42
CA ARG A 123 3.97 -1.72 19.75
C ARG A 123 5.44 -2.01 19.86
N GLU A 124 6.25 -1.00 19.65
CA GLU A 124 7.70 -1.15 19.55
C GLU A 124 8.42 -0.84 20.87
N ASN A 125 7.68 -0.39 21.90
CA ASN A 125 8.21 0.02 23.21
C ASN A 125 9.36 1.04 23.10
N ILE A 126 9.11 2.11 22.32
CA ILE A 126 10.07 3.18 22.04
C ILE A 126 9.54 4.55 22.49
N SER A 127 10.42 5.56 22.53
CA SER A 127 10.03 6.93 22.85
C SER A 127 9.17 7.58 21.76
N ALA A 128 8.39 8.61 22.12
CA ALA A 128 7.57 9.38 21.18
C ALA A 128 8.41 10.04 20.07
N GLU A 129 9.58 10.57 20.43
CA GLU A 129 10.50 11.17 19.48
C GLU A 129 10.98 10.16 18.43
N LYS A 130 11.37 8.96 18.88
CA LYS A 130 11.79 7.88 17.99
C LYS A 130 10.64 7.39 17.11
N ALA A 131 9.45 7.23 17.68
CA ALA A 131 8.25 6.85 16.93
C ALA A 131 7.90 7.87 15.84
N LEU A 132 7.91 9.17 16.18
CA LEU A 132 7.67 10.26 15.24
C LEU A 132 8.68 10.24 14.09
N TYR A 133 9.97 10.08 14.42
CA TYR A 133 11.02 10.00 13.40
C TYR A 133 10.81 8.82 12.43
N ILE A 134 10.48 7.63 12.94
CA ILE A 134 10.21 6.45 12.12
C ILE A 134 9.03 6.69 11.18
N LEU A 135 7.93 7.21 11.71
CA LEU A 135 6.71 7.45 10.92
C LEU A 135 6.90 8.50 9.83
N GLN A 136 7.63 9.58 10.14
CA GLN A 136 7.96 10.61 9.14
C GLN A 136 8.87 10.06 8.04
N LYS A 137 9.84 9.24 8.42
CA LYS A 137 10.73 8.57 7.47
C LYS A 137 9.96 7.63 6.56
N ASP A 138 9.09 6.79 7.12
CA ASP A 138 8.25 5.87 6.35
C ASP A 138 7.35 6.60 5.35
N ASP A 139 6.71 7.69 5.77
CA ASP A 139 5.83 8.47 4.91
C ASP A 139 6.63 9.12 3.77
N GLU A 140 7.82 9.64 4.06
CA GLU A 140 8.69 10.23 3.06
C GLU A 140 9.25 9.20 2.07
N GLU A 141 9.62 8.01 2.54
CA GLU A 141 10.06 6.92 1.66
C GLU A 141 8.95 6.48 0.70
N ARG A 142 7.71 6.36 1.18
CA ARG A 142 6.55 6.06 0.34
C ARG A 142 6.29 7.16 -0.69
N ARG A 143 6.41 8.43 -0.28
CA ARG A 143 6.26 9.57 -1.19
C ARG A 143 7.31 9.53 -2.29
N LYS A 144 8.59 9.34 -1.94
CA LYS A 144 9.70 9.22 -2.89
C LYS A 144 9.52 8.05 -3.84
N TRP A 145 9.06 6.92 -3.33
CA TRP A 145 8.78 5.75 -4.15
C TRP A 145 7.71 6.06 -5.21
N GLY A 146 6.60 6.68 -4.82
CA GLY A 146 5.53 7.08 -5.75
C GLY A 146 6.05 8.02 -6.83
N LEU A 147 6.79 9.05 -6.45
CA LEU A 147 7.40 10.00 -7.38
C LEU A 147 8.38 9.33 -8.36
N GLN A 148 9.19 8.40 -7.86
CA GLN A 148 10.20 7.73 -8.69
C GLN A 148 9.59 6.77 -9.71
N ILE A 149 8.55 6.03 -9.34
CA ILE A 149 7.99 4.97 -10.17
C ILE A 149 6.86 5.49 -11.06
N TYR A 150 6.03 6.40 -10.56
CA TYR A 150 4.83 6.87 -11.25
C TYR A 150 4.86 8.38 -11.59
N GLY A 151 5.90 9.09 -11.18
CA GLY A 151 6.04 10.53 -11.43
C GLY A 151 5.07 11.39 -10.61
N THR A 152 4.32 10.80 -9.67
CA THR A 152 3.31 11.49 -8.87
C THR A 152 3.39 11.13 -7.39
N ASP A 153 2.92 12.03 -6.54
CA ASP A 153 2.81 11.81 -5.10
C ASP A 153 1.75 10.74 -4.80
N THR A 154 1.89 10.07 -3.65
CA THR A 154 0.95 9.06 -3.14
C THR A 154 -0.46 9.60 -2.85
N THR A 155 -0.67 10.91 -2.94
CA THR A 155 -1.97 11.57 -2.84
C THR A 155 -2.69 11.72 -4.18
N HIS A 156 -1.99 11.52 -5.29
CA HIS A 156 -2.58 11.54 -6.64
C HIS A 156 -3.42 10.29 -6.92
N HIS A 157 -4.38 10.42 -7.83
CA HIS A 157 -5.29 9.35 -8.22
C HIS A 157 -6.13 8.76 -7.07
N ILE A 158 -6.44 9.59 -6.06
CA ILE A 158 -7.33 9.23 -4.94
C ILE A 158 -8.70 9.86 -5.19
N ASP A 159 -9.73 9.03 -5.22
CA ASP A 159 -11.11 9.48 -5.39
C ASP A 159 -11.72 9.94 -4.05
N LEU A 160 -11.32 9.28 -2.96
CA LEU A 160 -11.88 9.53 -1.64
C LEU A 160 -10.80 9.42 -0.54
N GLN A 161 -10.68 10.46 0.28
CA GLN A 161 -9.79 10.46 1.43
C GLN A 161 -10.60 10.46 2.73
N PHE A 162 -10.34 9.46 3.58
CA PHE A 162 -10.89 9.39 4.93
C PHE A 162 -9.83 9.74 5.95
N PHE A 163 -10.19 10.63 6.84
CA PHE A 163 -9.39 10.98 8.01
C PHE A 163 -10.00 10.33 9.24
N LEU A 164 -9.28 9.39 9.82
CA LEU A 164 -9.72 8.71 11.04
C LEU A 164 -9.23 9.52 12.25
N ALA A 165 -10.01 10.50 12.66
CA ALA A 165 -9.81 11.21 13.92
C ALA A 165 -10.33 10.35 15.09
N ASN A 166 -9.56 10.23 16.17
CA ASN A 166 -9.99 9.63 17.45
C ASN A 166 -10.49 8.17 17.42
N ILE A 167 -9.79 7.28 16.77
CA ILE A 167 -10.14 5.84 16.77
C ILE A 167 -9.77 5.14 18.10
N TYR A 168 -9.11 5.83 19.00
CA TYR A 168 -8.57 5.28 20.26
C TYR A 168 -9.39 5.70 21.51
N ARG A 169 -10.67 6.03 21.37
CA ARG A 169 -11.58 6.14 22.49
C ARG A 169 -12.35 4.83 22.73
#